data_f0fcd74fb1e488c7eca3cf81735b7b59
#
_entry.id   f0fcd74fb1e488c7eca3cf81735b7b59
#
_cell.length_a   1.000
_cell.length_b   1.000
_cell.length_c   1.000
_cell.angle_alpha   90.00
_cell.angle_beta   90.00
_cell.angle_gamma   90.00
#
_symmetry.space_group_name_H-M   'P 1'
#
loop_
_entity.id
_entity.type
_entity.pdbx_description
1 polymer ?
#
loop_
_entity_poly.entity_id
_entity_poly.type
_entity_poly.pdbx_seq_one_letter_code
_entity_poly.pdbx_strand_id
1 'polypeptide(L)'
;MEEKKNMTPVAENEYLIEVKDLVKWFPIKSSFLKRTIGNVRAVDGISFKIKRGQTMGLVGESGCGKSTAGRTMLRLIEKTSGEVWFDGQEISSLPKEELRKLRPRIQIIFQDPYSSLSPRIPVGEIIGEAVREHEIVAPEEYDDYISRVMRACGLQEYHKDRYPHEFSGGQRQRICIARALALNPDFIVCDEPVSALDVSIQAQIINLLKQLQRDFGLTYLFISHDLSVVEHISDTVGVMYLGTMVEYAETEKIFAKPLHPYTQALFSAIPVPDPDVKMNRIVLKGSLPSPANPPKGCKFHTRCEHCMDICTCAVPEWNEVEPGHYCACHLYDTPEQRSAAEEILEKDKVSGEFHERQKKEEQVL
;
A
#
# COMPACT_ATOMS: atom_id res chain seq x y z
N MET A 1 -20.39 21.37 10.35
CA MET A 1 -19.06 21.29 9.68
C MET A 1 -18.28 22.60 9.69
N GLU A 2 -18.66 23.58 10.51
CA GLU A 2 -17.94 24.88 10.64
C GLU A 2 -17.00 24.97 11.85
N GLU A 3 -16.93 23.93 12.71
CA GLU A 3 -16.17 23.99 13.97
C GLU A 3 -14.69 23.52 13.92
N LYS A 4 -14.17 23.08 12.76
CA LYS A 4 -12.71 22.82 12.66
C LYS A 4 -11.84 24.10 12.68
N LYS A 5 -12.42 25.30 12.81
CA LYS A 5 -11.70 26.58 12.67
C LYS A 5 -11.09 27.16 13.95
N ASN A 6 -11.20 26.51 15.12
CA ASN A 6 -10.71 27.04 16.40
C ASN A 6 -9.77 26.13 17.20
N MET A 7 -9.03 25.24 16.53
CA MET A 7 -7.84 24.67 17.16
C MET A 7 -6.63 25.51 16.77
N THR A 8 -5.92 26.01 17.78
CA THR A 8 -4.62 26.71 17.64
C THR A 8 -3.76 25.94 16.63
N PRO A 9 -3.09 26.59 15.66
CA PRO A 9 -2.23 25.89 14.72
C PRO A 9 -1.03 25.34 15.49
N VAL A 10 -1.12 24.09 15.90
CA VAL A 10 0.06 23.23 16.06
C VAL A 10 0.70 23.23 14.68
N ALA A 11 1.99 23.53 14.57
CA ALA A 11 2.71 23.53 13.31
C ALA A 11 2.34 22.24 12.56
N GLU A 12 1.53 22.36 11.51
CA GLU A 12 1.06 21.20 10.76
C GLU A 12 2.29 20.52 10.16
N ASN A 13 2.55 19.31 10.61
CA ASN A 13 3.59 18.51 9.99
C ASN A 13 3.23 18.36 8.50
N GLU A 14 4.16 18.71 7.63
CA GLU A 14 3.99 18.56 6.17
C GLU A 14 3.59 17.11 5.81
N TYR A 15 4.13 16.15 6.56
CA TYR A 15 3.84 14.73 6.39
C TYR A 15 2.86 14.23 7.44
N LEU A 16 1.73 13.68 6.98
CA LEU A 16 0.75 13.06 7.86
C LEU A 16 1.18 11.66 8.30
N ILE A 17 1.80 10.91 7.38
CA ILE A 17 2.32 9.56 7.61
C ILE A 17 3.81 9.54 7.35
N GLU A 18 4.57 8.96 8.28
CA GLU A 18 5.97 8.58 8.07
C GLU A 18 6.15 7.12 8.49
N VAL A 19 6.73 6.34 7.61
CA VAL A 19 7.08 4.93 7.84
C VAL A 19 8.59 4.81 7.76
N LYS A 20 9.21 4.18 8.79
CA LYS A 20 10.66 4.01 8.88
C LYS A 20 10.98 2.55 9.14
N ASP A 21 11.68 1.94 8.19
CA ASP A 21 12.19 0.56 8.25
C ASP A 21 11.17 -0.45 8.74
N LEU A 22 9.91 -0.32 8.26
CA LEU A 22 8.82 -1.18 8.69
C LEU A 22 9.05 -2.61 8.22
N VAL A 23 9.05 -3.53 9.19
CA VAL A 23 9.20 -4.97 8.96
C VAL A 23 7.99 -5.70 9.52
N LYS A 24 7.47 -6.63 8.70
CA LYS A 24 6.51 -7.64 9.15
C LYS A 24 6.87 -9.00 8.60
N TRP A 25 7.31 -9.87 9.49
CA TRP A 25 7.59 -11.28 9.21
C TRP A 25 6.59 -12.17 9.92
N PHE A 26 6.13 -13.21 9.24
CA PHE A 26 5.25 -14.22 9.82
C PHE A 26 6.04 -15.49 10.08
N PRO A 27 6.10 -16.00 11.34
CA PRO A 27 6.86 -17.19 11.66
C PRO A 27 6.21 -18.45 11.08
N ILE A 28 7.00 -19.28 10.39
CA ILE A 28 6.63 -20.61 9.94
C ILE A 28 6.92 -21.57 11.08
N LYS A 29 5.86 -22.21 11.59
CA LYS A 29 5.98 -23.15 12.72
C LYS A 29 5.96 -24.60 12.22
N SER A 30 6.83 -25.45 12.78
CA SER A 30 6.81 -26.90 12.57
C SER A 30 5.50 -27.49 13.08
N SER A 31 4.91 -28.45 12.34
CA SER A 31 3.65 -29.11 12.70
C SER A 31 3.71 -29.82 14.05
N PHE A 32 4.86 -30.45 14.38
CA PHE A 32 4.98 -31.34 15.52
C PHE A 32 5.42 -30.64 16.81
N LEU A 33 6.42 -29.76 16.75
CA LEU A 33 7.03 -29.13 17.92
C LEU A 33 6.64 -27.66 18.10
N LYS A 34 5.81 -27.07 17.23
CA LYS A 34 5.47 -25.63 17.18
C LYS A 34 6.70 -24.70 17.19
N ARG A 35 7.90 -25.24 16.91
CA ARG A 35 9.15 -24.48 16.82
C ARG A 35 9.19 -23.70 15.52
N THR A 36 9.64 -22.43 15.58
CA THR A 36 9.85 -21.60 14.39
C THR A 36 10.99 -22.19 13.55
N ILE A 37 10.69 -22.53 12.28
CA ILE A 37 11.63 -23.12 11.31
C ILE A 37 12.01 -22.12 10.22
N GLY A 38 11.35 -20.98 10.12
CA GLY A 38 11.60 -19.93 9.15
C GLY A 38 10.62 -18.77 9.31
N ASN A 39 10.70 -17.78 8.42
CA ASN A 39 9.79 -16.65 8.40
C ASN A 39 9.37 -16.33 6.97
N VAL A 40 8.09 -15.98 6.77
CA VAL A 40 7.62 -15.33 5.55
C VAL A 40 7.85 -13.83 5.71
N ARG A 41 8.74 -13.26 4.89
CA ARG A 41 9.10 -11.84 4.92
C ARG A 41 8.12 -11.02 4.08
N ALA A 42 6.93 -10.79 4.64
CA ALA A 42 5.87 -10.11 3.92
C ALA A 42 6.13 -8.61 3.72
N VAL A 43 6.75 -7.94 4.70
CA VAL A 43 7.28 -6.59 4.62
C VAL A 43 8.68 -6.63 5.21
N ASP A 44 9.66 -6.08 4.52
CA ASP A 44 11.09 -6.30 4.82
C ASP A 44 11.89 -4.99 4.68
N GLY A 45 11.60 -4.04 5.56
CA GLY A 45 12.32 -2.76 5.65
C GLY A 45 11.85 -1.72 4.65
N ILE A 46 10.55 -1.34 4.68
CA ILE A 46 10.04 -0.26 3.83
C ILE A 46 10.05 1.07 4.57
N SER A 47 10.44 2.13 3.88
CA SER A 47 10.43 3.50 4.38
C SER A 47 9.82 4.43 3.34
N PHE A 48 8.86 5.28 3.75
CA PHE A 48 8.26 6.29 2.90
C PHE A 48 7.47 7.31 3.72
N LYS A 49 7.03 8.39 3.09
CA LYS A 49 6.23 9.44 3.71
C LYS A 49 5.06 9.81 2.83
N ILE A 50 3.94 10.23 3.44
CA ILE A 50 2.77 10.71 2.74
C ILE A 50 2.42 12.11 3.26
N LYS A 51 2.37 13.09 2.36
CA LYS A 51 1.97 14.46 2.71
C LYS A 51 0.48 14.53 3.01
N ARG A 52 0.11 15.46 3.88
CA ARG A 52 -1.30 15.71 4.20
C ARG A 52 -2.08 16.10 2.94
N GLY A 53 -3.25 15.50 2.76
CA GLY A 53 -4.13 15.76 1.62
C GLY A 53 -3.69 15.09 0.30
N GLN A 54 -2.59 14.32 0.30
CA GLN A 54 -2.11 13.62 -0.89
C GLN A 54 -2.49 12.13 -0.89
N THR A 55 -2.44 11.54 -2.08
CA THR A 55 -2.58 10.10 -2.30
C THR A 55 -1.24 9.50 -2.68
N MET A 56 -0.77 8.52 -1.89
CA MET A 56 0.33 7.65 -2.29
C MET A 56 -0.22 6.35 -2.87
N GLY A 57 0.08 6.06 -4.14
CA GLY A 57 -0.15 4.76 -4.77
C GLY A 57 0.91 3.75 -4.34
N LEU A 58 0.49 2.55 -3.94
CA LEU A 58 1.39 1.44 -3.62
C LEU A 58 1.09 0.28 -4.56
N VAL A 59 2.03 0.00 -5.48
CA VAL A 59 1.86 -0.98 -6.56
C VAL A 59 2.86 -2.12 -6.50
N GLY A 60 2.59 -3.19 -7.25
CA GLY A 60 3.44 -4.38 -7.37
C GLY A 60 2.61 -5.64 -7.58
N GLU A 61 3.26 -6.76 -7.91
CA GLU A 61 2.60 -8.05 -8.15
C GLU A 61 1.79 -8.51 -6.92
N SER A 62 0.77 -9.37 -7.15
CA SER A 62 0.00 -9.99 -6.07
C SER A 62 0.92 -10.79 -5.14
N GLY A 63 0.72 -10.65 -3.84
CA GLY A 63 1.55 -11.33 -2.83
C GLY A 63 2.87 -10.62 -2.49
N CYS A 64 3.22 -9.47 -3.08
CA CYS A 64 4.46 -8.76 -2.76
C CYS A 64 4.45 -8.03 -1.40
N GLY A 65 3.32 -8.02 -0.66
CA GLY A 65 3.25 -7.48 0.71
C GLY A 65 2.46 -6.18 0.90
N LYS A 66 1.87 -5.59 -0.14
CA LYS A 66 1.14 -4.29 -0.10
C LYS A 66 0.06 -4.21 0.98
N SER A 67 -0.90 -5.13 0.95
CA SER A 67 -1.99 -5.19 1.96
C SER A 67 -1.47 -5.44 3.36
N THR A 68 -0.39 -6.25 3.49
CA THR A 68 0.28 -6.46 4.78
C THR A 68 0.91 -5.16 5.28
N ALA A 69 1.56 -4.38 4.42
CA ALA A 69 2.13 -3.08 4.78
C ALA A 69 1.04 -2.13 5.30
N GLY A 70 -0.05 -1.93 4.55
CA GLY A 70 -1.16 -1.07 4.96
C GLY A 70 -1.78 -1.50 6.29
N ARG A 71 -2.04 -2.79 6.49
CA ARG A 71 -2.60 -3.33 7.74
C ARG A 71 -1.63 -3.22 8.92
N THR A 72 -0.32 -3.37 8.68
CA THR A 72 0.72 -3.22 9.72
C THR A 72 0.86 -1.76 10.13
N MET A 73 0.81 -0.82 9.17
CA MET A 73 0.81 0.62 9.46
C MET A 73 -0.34 1.03 10.38
N LEU A 74 -1.53 0.48 10.17
CA LEU A 74 -2.70 0.73 11.01
C LEU A 74 -2.71 -0.10 12.29
N ARG A 75 -1.68 -0.91 12.59
CA ARG A 75 -1.68 -1.86 13.72
C ARG A 75 -2.93 -2.76 13.77
N LEU A 76 -3.43 -3.17 12.61
CA LEU A 76 -4.35 -4.30 12.49
C LEU A 76 -3.57 -5.62 12.52
N ILE A 77 -2.29 -5.56 12.15
CA ILE A 77 -1.30 -6.62 12.29
C ILE A 77 -0.11 -6.03 13.03
N GLU A 78 0.35 -6.70 14.09
CA GLU A 78 1.52 -6.24 14.86
C GLU A 78 2.79 -6.32 14.00
N LYS A 79 3.60 -5.25 14.04
CA LYS A 79 4.90 -5.18 13.36
C LYS A 79 5.91 -6.15 13.95
N THR A 80 6.94 -6.51 13.20
CA THR A 80 8.14 -7.19 13.72
C THR A 80 9.16 -6.16 14.22
N SER A 81 9.40 -5.09 13.44
CA SER A 81 10.26 -3.95 13.80
C SER A 81 9.91 -2.72 12.94
N GLY A 82 10.64 -1.62 13.11
CA GLY A 82 10.42 -0.35 12.44
C GLY A 82 9.44 0.56 13.16
N GLU A 83 9.13 1.70 12.58
CA GLU A 83 8.29 2.74 13.18
C GLU A 83 7.24 3.23 12.19
N VAL A 84 6.08 3.59 12.72
CA VAL A 84 5.02 4.29 11.99
C VAL A 84 4.61 5.53 12.77
N TRP A 85 4.69 6.68 12.13
CA TRP A 85 4.34 7.97 12.69
C TRP A 85 3.09 8.50 11.99
N PHE A 86 2.15 8.99 12.76
CA PHE A 86 0.95 9.66 12.31
C PHE A 86 0.89 11.05 12.94
N ASP A 87 0.86 12.09 12.12
CA ASP A 87 0.77 13.48 12.55
C ASP A 87 1.84 13.85 13.61
N GLY A 88 3.08 13.38 13.42
CA GLY A 88 4.20 13.59 14.34
C GLY A 88 4.21 12.71 15.59
N GLN A 89 3.22 11.83 15.77
CA GLN A 89 3.17 10.88 16.89
C GLN A 89 3.53 9.47 16.41
N GLU A 90 4.45 8.80 17.11
CA GLU A 90 4.76 7.39 16.87
C GLU A 90 3.59 6.52 17.35
N ILE A 91 2.94 5.78 16.42
CA ILE A 91 1.71 5.04 16.71
C ILE A 91 1.91 3.54 16.85
N SER A 92 3.04 3.03 16.38
CA SER A 92 3.25 1.57 16.32
C SER A 92 3.56 0.94 17.68
N SER A 93 3.86 1.74 18.72
CA SER A 93 4.11 1.30 20.11
C SER A 93 3.09 1.82 21.11
N LEU A 94 2.08 2.59 20.69
CA LEU A 94 1.07 3.15 21.59
C LEU A 94 0.35 2.08 22.43
N PRO A 95 -0.03 2.38 23.69
CA PRO A 95 -0.97 1.57 24.46
C PRO A 95 -2.31 1.42 23.72
N LYS A 96 -3.01 0.30 23.98
CA LYS A 96 -4.28 -0.02 23.29
C LYS A 96 -5.34 1.08 23.45
N GLU A 97 -5.44 1.69 24.62
CA GLU A 97 -6.42 2.77 24.89
C GLU A 97 -6.13 4.04 24.10
N GLU A 98 -4.86 4.42 23.95
CA GLU A 98 -4.46 5.56 23.13
C GLU A 98 -4.67 5.29 21.65
N LEU A 99 -4.34 4.08 21.21
CA LEU A 99 -4.62 3.65 19.84
C LEU A 99 -6.13 3.65 19.53
N ARG A 100 -6.99 3.24 20.50
CA ARG A 100 -8.45 3.27 20.36
C ARG A 100 -8.96 4.69 20.11
N LYS A 101 -8.42 5.69 20.82
CA LYS A 101 -8.76 7.11 20.60
C LYS A 101 -8.33 7.64 19.24
N LEU A 102 -7.26 7.05 18.66
CA LEU A 102 -6.75 7.41 17.35
C LEU A 102 -7.52 6.75 16.20
N ARG A 103 -8.20 5.63 16.45
CA ARG A 103 -8.92 4.85 15.42
C ARG A 103 -9.86 5.67 14.53
N PRO A 104 -10.66 6.62 15.04
CA PRO A 104 -11.48 7.48 14.17
C PRO A 104 -10.68 8.20 13.10
N ARG A 105 -9.46 8.68 13.41
CA ARG A 105 -8.62 9.44 12.50
C ARG A 105 -7.91 8.60 11.44
N ILE A 106 -7.76 7.28 11.67
CA ILE A 106 -7.06 6.34 10.77
C ILE A 106 -7.97 5.18 10.39
N GLN A 107 -8.38 5.10 9.14
CA GLN A 107 -9.37 4.14 8.66
C GLN A 107 -8.84 3.24 7.55
N ILE A 108 -9.58 2.16 7.23
CA ILE A 108 -9.28 1.26 6.11
C ILE A 108 -10.56 0.93 5.35
N ILE A 109 -10.43 0.91 4.02
CA ILE A 109 -11.42 0.34 3.10
C ILE A 109 -10.81 -0.96 2.57
N PHE A 110 -11.47 -2.08 2.85
CA PHE A 110 -10.99 -3.42 2.48
C PHE A 110 -11.32 -3.77 1.03
N GLN A 111 -10.57 -4.72 0.48
CA GLN A 111 -10.65 -5.23 -0.88
C GLN A 111 -12.03 -5.83 -1.23
N ASP A 112 -12.61 -6.62 -0.31
CA ASP A 112 -13.89 -7.29 -0.53
C ASP A 112 -15.02 -6.61 0.26
N PRO A 113 -15.93 -5.89 -0.42
CA PRO A 113 -17.04 -5.25 0.25
C PRO A 113 -18.08 -6.26 0.77
N TYR A 114 -18.14 -7.50 0.23
CA TYR A 114 -19.07 -8.53 0.68
C TYR A 114 -18.71 -9.03 2.08
N SER A 115 -17.45 -9.39 2.28
CA SER A 115 -16.99 -9.89 3.59
C SER A 115 -16.86 -8.77 4.64
N SER A 116 -16.81 -7.51 4.20
CA SER A 116 -16.64 -6.35 5.07
C SER A 116 -17.92 -5.83 5.70
N LEU A 117 -19.09 -6.25 5.21
CA LEU A 117 -20.40 -5.79 5.67
C LEU A 117 -21.19 -6.96 6.28
N SER A 118 -21.70 -6.79 7.50
CA SER A 118 -22.56 -7.79 8.12
C SER A 118 -23.88 -7.89 7.34
N PRO A 119 -24.26 -9.07 6.81
CA PRO A 119 -25.50 -9.22 6.03
C PRO A 119 -26.77 -9.11 6.86
N ARG A 120 -26.67 -9.07 8.20
CA ARG A 120 -27.78 -9.09 9.16
C ARG A 120 -28.06 -7.74 9.79
N ILE A 121 -27.27 -6.71 9.46
CA ILE A 121 -27.37 -5.38 10.05
C ILE A 121 -27.77 -4.40 8.93
N PRO A 122 -28.74 -3.49 9.14
CA PRO A 122 -29.10 -2.45 8.19
C PRO A 122 -27.94 -1.52 7.89
N VAL A 123 -27.90 -0.95 6.69
CA VAL A 123 -26.82 -0.10 6.21
C VAL A 123 -26.59 1.11 7.11
N GLY A 124 -27.65 1.76 7.59
CA GLY A 124 -27.52 2.90 8.52
C GLY A 124 -26.80 2.52 9.80
N GLU A 125 -27.07 1.34 10.35
CA GLU A 125 -26.41 0.82 11.53
C GLU A 125 -24.93 0.45 11.25
N ILE A 126 -24.64 -0.15 10.10
CA ILE A 126 -23.26 -0.48 9.70
C ILE A 126 -22.38 0.79 9.61
N ILE A 127 -22.94 1.87 9.04
CA ILE A 127 -22.24 3.16 8.92
C ILE A 127 -22.10 3.83 10.28
N GLY A 128 -23.14 3.74 11.11
CA GLY A 128 -23.27 4.52 12.33
C GLY A 128 -22.79 3.83 13.62
N GLU A 129 -22.53 2.51 13.61
CA GLU A 129 -22.06 1.79 14.79
C GLU A 129 -20.85 2.45 15.45
N ALA A 130 -19.80 2.71 14.64
CA ALA A 130 -18.57 3.34 15.14
C ALA A 130 -18.77 4.83 15.49
N VAL A 131 -19.73 5.52 14.86
CA VAL A 131 -20.07 6.92 15.19
C VAL A 131 -20.62 7.00 16.61
N ARG A 132 -21.48 6.06 17.01
CA ARG A 132 -21.99 5.97 18.39
C ARG A 132 -20.90 5.55 19.38
N GLU A 133 -20.12 4.53 19.03
CA GLU A 133 -19.06 4.01 19.90
C GLU A 133 -17.98 5.06 20.23
N HIS A 134 -17.69 5.96 19.30
CA HIS A 134 -16.71 7.02 19.46
C HIS A 134 -17.32 8.40 19.75
N GLU A 135 -18.65 8.48 19.94
CA GLU A 135 -19.37 9.71 20.28
C GLU A 135 -19.04 10.87 19.32
N ILE A 136 -18.99 10.59 18.00
CA ILE A 136 -18.59 11.55 16.96
C ILE A 136 -19.55 12.73 16.87
N VAL A 137 -20.85 12.50 17.13
CA VAL A 137 -21.90 13.52 17.17
C VAL A 137 -22.84 13.25 18.34
N ALA A 138 -23.58 14.27 18.77
CA ALA A 138 -24.60 14.12 19.78
C ALA A 138 -25.72 13.17 19.32
N PRO A 139 -26.39 12.44 20.25
CA PRO A 139 -27.44 11.47 19.89
C PRO A 139 -28.58 12.08 19.06
N GLU A 140 -28.92 13.33 19.31
CA GLU A 140 -29.98 14.07 18.61
C GLU A 140 -29.62 14.38 17.15
N GLU A 141 -28.33 14.48 16.81
CA GLU A 141 -27.83 14.77 15.47
C GLU A 141 -27.50 13.51 14.66
N TYR A 142 -27.55 12.34 15.30
CA TYR A 142 -27.06 11.09 14.73
C TYR A 142 -27.69 10.73 13.38
N ASP A 143 -29.01 10.76 13.30
CA ASP A 143 -29.75 10.39 12.09
C ASP A 143 -29.47 11.30 10.91
N ASP A 144 -29.44 12.60 11.16
CA ASP A 144 -29.10 13.60 10.15
C ASP A 144 -27.65 13.49 9.71
N TYR A 145 -26.76 13.18 10.65
CA TYR A 145 -25.34 12.98 10.36
C TYR A 145 -25.13 11.76 9.42
N ILE A 146 -25.74 10.61 9.74
CA ILE A 146 -25.64 9.42 8.91
C ILE A 146 -26.23 9.67 7.52
N SER A 147 -27.36 10.37 7.42
CA SER A 147 -27.97 10.74 6.14
C SER A 147 -27.06 11.67 5.32
N ARG A 148 -26.35 12.62 5.97
CA ARG A 148 -25.33 13.46 5.27
C ARG A 148 -24.17 12.65 4.75
N VAL A 149 -23.60 11.76 5.56
CA VAL A 149 -22.47 10.89 5.15
C VAL A 149 -22.88 9.98 3.99
N MET A 150 -24.06 9.38 4.04
CA MET A 150 -24.59 8.55 2.97
C MET A 150 -24.72 9.34 1.65
N ARG A 151 -25.29 10.54 1.70
CA ARG A 151 -25.41 11.42 0.52
C ARG A 151 -24.06 11.82 -0.05
N ALA A 152 -23.07 12.13 0.79
CA ALA A 152 -21.71 12.43 0.34
C ALA A 152 -21.08 11.26 -0.45
N CYS A 153 -21.45 10.01 -0.12
CA CYS A 153 -21.01 8.81 -0.83
C CYS A 153 -21.95 8.40 -2.00
N GLY A 154 -22.94 9.24 -2.35
CA GLY A 154 -23.88 8.99 -3.45
C GLY A 154 -24.91 7.88 -3.13
N LEU A 155 -25.20 7.64 -1.84
CA LEU A 155 -26.28 6.78 -1.36
C LEU A 155 -27.52 7.62 -1.07
N GLN A 156 -28.71 7.02 -1.26
CA GLN A 156 -29.98 7.66 -0.95
C GLN A 156 -30.40 7.39 0.50
N GLU A 157 -31.15 8.28 1.10
CA GLU A 157 -31.57 8.19 2.50
C GLU A 157 -32.39 6.91 2.78
N TYR A 158 -33.32 6.52 1.86
CA TYR A 158 -34.11 5.31 1.99
C TYR A 158 -33.30 4.00 1.95
N HIS A 159 -31.97 4.08 1.65
CA HIS A 159 -31.06 2.95 1.75
C HIS A 159 -30.71 2.61 3.21
N LYS A 160 -30.97 3.50 4.17
CA LYS A 160 -30.59 3.35 5.58
C LYS A 160 -31.11 2.05 6.20
N ASP A 161 -32.39 1.71 5.89
CA ASP A 161 -33.07 0.56 6.47
C ASP A 161 -32.89 -0.74 5.68
N ARG A 162 -32.19 -0.69 4.56
CA ARG A 162 -31.91 -1.87 3.73
C ARG A 162 -30.68 -2.62 4.19
N TYR A 163 -30.61 -3.89 3.80
CA TYR A 163 -29.51 -4.79 4.12
C TYR A 163 -28.48 -4.86 2.97
N PRO A 164 -27.19 -5.15 3.27
CA PRO A 164 -26.13 -5.19 2.25
C PRO A 164 -26.40 -6.10 1.05
N HIS A 165 -27.13 -7.22 1.25
CA HIS A 165 -27.45 -8.15 0.17
C HIS A 165 -28.41 -7.59 -0.89
N GLU A 166 -29.12 -6.48 -0.60
CA GLU A 166 -30.03 -5.79 -1.53
C GLU A 166 -29.31 -4.80 -2.45
N PHE A 167 -27.97 -4.67 -2.34
CA PHE A 167 -27.19 -3.69 -3.06
C PHE A 167 -26.27 -4.34 -4.09
N SER A 168 -26.00 -3.60 -5.21
CA SER A 168 -24.96 -3.97 -6.17
C SER A 168 -23.56 -3.87 -5.56
N GLY A 169 -22.55 -4.48 -6.22
CA GLY A 169 -21.15 -4.41 -5.78
C GLY A 169 -20.65 -2.98 -5.58
N GLY A 170 -20.90 -2.09 -6.54
CA GLY A 170 -20.52 -0.69 -6.44
C GLY A 170 -21.25 0.09 -5.34
N GLN A 171 -22.53 -0.23 -5.07
CA GLN A 171 -23.24 0.37 -3.95
C GLN A 171 -22.71 -0.14 -2.60
N ARG A 172 -22.36 -1.42 -2.47
CA ARG A 172 -21.70 -1.96 -1.26
C ARG A 172 -20.35 -1.29 -1.02
N GLN A 173 -19.59 -1.03 -2.08
CA GLN A 173 -18.33 -0.29 -1.95
C GLN A 173 -18.56 1.14 -1.45
N ARG A 174 -19.60 1.82 -1.91
CA ARG A 174 -20.01 3.14 -1.40
C ARG A 174 -20.41 3.08 0.09
N ILE A 175 -21.03 1.98 0.55
CA ILE A 175 -21.34 1.76 1.97
C ILE A 175 -20.04 1.59 2.78
N CYS A 176 -19.04 0.83 2.29
CA CYS A 176 -17.76 0.69 2.96
C CYS A 176 -17.00 2.03 3.04
N ILE A 177 -17.07 2.85 1.99
CA ILE A 177 -16.51 4.20 1.98
C ILE A 177 -17.25 5.09 2.98
N ALA A 178 -18.59 5.07 3.00
CA ALA A 178 -19.41 5.82 3.95
C ALA A 178 -19.09 5.45 5.40
N ARG A 179 -18.92 4.16 5.70
CA ARG A 179 -18.53 3.68 7.04
C ARG A 179 -17.18 4.25 7.48
N ALA A 180 -16.19 4.28 6.60
CA ALA A 180 -14.88 4.86 6.91
C ALA A 180 -14.97 6.38 7.07
N LEU A 181 -15.70 7.07 6.19
CA LEU A 181 -15.88 8.53 6.19
C LEU A 181 -16.64 9.01 7.43
N ALA A 182 -17.58 8.21 7.95
CA ALA A 182 -18.45 8.59 9.08
C ALA A 182 -17.67 8.90 10.37
N LEU A 183 -16.44 8.44 10.50
CA LEU A 183 -15.56 8.74 11.62
C LEU A 183 -14.74 10.04 11.43
N ASN A 184 -14.95 10.76 10.31
CA ASN A 184 -14.23 11.98 9.97
C ASN A 184 -12.69 11.79 10.00
N PRO A 185 -12.15 10.80 9.26
CA PRO A 185 -10.74 10.45 9.31
C PRO A 185 -9.85 11.52 8.66
N ASP A 186 -8.55 11.50 9.04
CA ASP A 186 -7.51 12.23 8.34
C ASP A 186 -6.78 11.34 7.32
N PHE A 187 -6.71 10.03 7.60
CA PHE A 187 -6.00 9.04 6.79
C PHE A 187 -6.83 7.79 6.52
N ILE A 188 -6.85 7.34 5.27
CA ILE A 188 -7.52 6.10 4.87
C ILE A 188 -6.57 5.22 4.04
N VAL A 189 -6.39 3.97 4.45
CA VAL A 189 -5.79 2.93 3.60
C VAL A 189 -6.89 2.34 2.72
N CYS A 190 -6.76 2.49 1.41
CA CYS A 190 -7.63 1.88 0.41
C CYS A 190 -6.97 0.59 -0.10
N ASP A 191 -7.30 -0.56 0.49
CA ASP A 191 -6.72 -1.87 0.16
C ASP A 191 -7.49 -2.50 -1.01
N GLU A 192 -7.01 -2.27 -2.25
CA GLU A 192 -7.62 -2.72 -3.52
C GLU A 192 -9.12 -2.39 -3.64
N PRO A 193 -9.55 -1.13 -3.43
CA PRO A 193 -10.96 -0.78 -3.22
C PRO A 193 -11.84 -0.95 -4.46
N VAL A 194 -11.28 -1.25 -5.63
CA VAL A 194 -12.01 -1.35 -6.90
C VAL A 194 -11.78 -2.68 -7.63
N SER A 195 -10.91 -3.56 -7.12
CA SER A 195 -10.48 -4.78 -7.82
C SER A 195 -11.60 -5.77 -8.16
N ALA A 196 -12.70 -5.76 -7.39
CA ALA A 196 -13.85 -6.65 -7.57
C ALA A 196 -15.01 -6.00 -8.36
N LEU A 197 -14.80 -4.85 -8.99
CA LEU A 197 -15.84 -4.07 -9.66
C LEU A 197 -15.61 -3.98 -11.18
N ASP A 198 -16.69 -3.82 -11.93
CA ASP A 198 -16.63 -3.54 -13.37
C ASP A 198 -15.96 -2.19 -13.67
N VAL A 199 -15.28 -2.05 -14.79
CA VAL A 199 -14.49 -0.87 -15.20
C VAL A 199 -15.26 0.45 -15.08
N SER A 200 -16.54 0.48 -15.49
CA SER A 200 -17.37 1.67 -15.39
C SER A 200 -17.68 2.07 -13.94
N ILE A 201 -17.84 1.09 -13.06
CA ILE A 201 -18.08 1.31 -11.64
C ILE A 201 -16.78 1.69 -10.94
N GLN A 202 -15.64 1.09 -11.34
CA GLN A 202 -14.30 1.50 -10.84
C GLN A 202 -14.08 3.00 -11.02
N ALA A 203 -14.31 3.52 -12.25
CA ALA A 203 -14.15 4.95 -12.54
C ALA A 203 -15.04 5.83 -11.63
N GLN A 204 -16.28 5.42 -11.36
CA GLN A 204 -17.18 6.15 -10.46
C GLN A 204 -16.66 6.17 -9.02
N ILE A 205 -16.12 5.05 -8.51
CA ILE A 205 -15.56 4.96 -7.15
C ILE A 205 -14.29 5.80 -7.03
N ILE A 206 -13.41 5.77 -8.05
CA ILE A 206 -12.20 6.59 -8.07
C ILE A 206 -12.54 8.09 -8.06
N ASN A 207 -13.50 8.51 -8.88
CA ASN A 207 -13.97 9.90 -8.89
C ASN A 207 -14.60 10.30 -7.55
N LEU A 208 -15.35 9.40 -6.91
CA LEU A 208 -15.89 9.61 -5.56
C LEU A 208 -14.76 9.81 -4.54
N LEU A 209 -13.74 8.95 -4.52
CA LEU A 209 -12.61 9.07 -3.59
C LEU A 209 -11.85 10.40 -3.80
N LYS A 210 -11.61 10.82 -5.05
CA LYS A 210 -11.00 12.12 -5.36
C LYS A 210 -11.87 13.30 -4.93
N GLN A 211 -13.18 13.20 -5.08
CA GLN A 211 -14.12 14.22 -4.57
C GLN A 211 -14.06 14.31 -3.06
N LEU A 212 -14.18 13.17 -2.35
CA LEU A 212 -14.12 13.13 -0.89
C LEU A 212 -12.78 13.65 -0.36
N GLN A 213 -11.67 13.37 -1.06
CA GLN A 213 -10.35 13.91 -0.71
C GLN A 213 -10.36 15.44 -0.72
N ARG A 214 -10.90 16.05 -1.79
CA ARG A 214 -11.00 17.51 -1.89
C ARG A 214 -11.94 18.12 -0.85
N ASP A 215 -13.10 17.50 -0.65
CA ASP A 215 -14.16 18.05 0.19
C ASP A 215 -13.84 17.92 1.68
N PHE A 216 -13.10 16.87 2.09
CA PHE A 216 -12.80 16.56 3.50
C PHE A 216 -11.31 16.65 3.86
N GLY A 217 -10.41 16.93 2.89
CA GLY A 217 -8.96 17.02 3.13
C GLY A 217 -8.33 15.67 3.45
N LEU A 218 -8.85 14.58 2.89
CA LEU A 218 -8.41 13.21 3.19
C LEU A 218 -7.02 12.92 2.62
N THR A 219 -6.26 12.10 3.33
CA THR A 219 -4.98 11.56 2.86
C THR A 219 -5.16 10.08 2.61
N TYR A 220 -4.63 9.55 1.49
CA TYR A 220 -4.79 8.16 1.11
C TYR A 220 -3.47 7.40 0.97
N LEU A 221 -3.45 6.15 1.42
CA LEU A 221 -2.59 5.12 0.87
C LEU A 221 -3.45 4.23 -0.03
N PHE A 222 -3.26 4.33 -1.35
CA PHE A 222 -4.05 3.61 -2.34
C PHE A 222 -3.29 2.39 -2.86
N ILE A 223 -3.70 1.21 -2.44
CA ILE A 223 -3.10 -0.06 -2.85
C ILE A 223 -3.87 -0.60 -4.05
N SER A 224 -3.16 -0.89 -5.14
CA SER A 224 -3.76 -1.49 -6.33
C SER A 224 -2.72 -2.30 -7.13
N HIS A 225 -3.20 -3.21 -7.94
CA HIS A 225 -2.43 -3.86 -9.00
C HIS A 225 -2.75 -3.26 -10.38
N ASP A 226 -3.79 -2.42 -10.50
CA ASP A 226 -4.13 -1.69 -11.72
C ASP A 226 -3.39 -0.35 -11.76
N LEU A 227 -2.38 -0.29 -12.62
CA LEU A 227 -1.50 0.87 -12.76
C LEU A 227 -2.19 2.07 -13.37
N SER A 228 -3.15 1.86 -14.29
CA SER A 228 -3.92 2.95 -14.90
C SER A 228 -4.78 3.69 -13.88
N VAL A 229 -5.36 2.95 -12.93
CA VAL A 229 -6.09 3.52 -11.80
C VAL A 229 -5.15 4.31 -10.88
N VAL A 230 -3.96 3.76 -10.59
CA VAL A 230 -2.97 4.41 -9.72
C VAL A 230 -2.45 5.70 -10.34
N GLU A 231 -2.13 5.70 -11.63
CA GLU A 231 -1.72 6.89 -12.38
C GLU A 231 -2.75 8.02 -12.24
N HIS A 232 -4.04 7.66 -12.28
CA HIS A 232 -5.12 8.67 -12.23
C HIS A 232 -5.37 9.24 -10.84
N ILE A 233 -5.19 8.45 -9.75
CA ILE A 233 -5.58 8.88 -8.40
C ILE A 233 -4.41 9.36 -7.54
N SER A 234 -3.17 8.96 -7.84
CA SER A 234 -2.03 9.14 -6.95
C SER A 234 -1.21 10.38 -7.29
N ASP A 235 -0.69 11.05 -6.26
CA ASP A 235 0.30 12.13 -6.36
C ASP A 235 1.73 11.57 -6.40
N THR A 236 1.97 10.49 -5.64
CA THR A 236 3.24 9.76 -5.60
C THR A 236 2.99 8.27 -5.73
N VAL A 237 3.95 7.52 -6.25
CA VAL A 237 3.85 6.07 -6.43
C VAL A 237 5.06 5.38 -5.83
N GLY A 238 4.81 4.35 -5.02
CA GLY A 238 5.80 3.42 -4.53
C GLY A 238 5.60 2.04 -5.14
N VAL A 239 6.66 1.44 -5.64
CA VAL A 239 6.66 0.11 -6.24
C VAL A 239 7.26 -0.89 -5.27
N MET A 240 6.49 -1.93 -4.92
CA MET A 240 6.94 -3.00 -4.01
C MET A 240 7.24 -4.29 -4.77
N TYR A 241 8.34 -4.93 -4.40
CA TYR A 241 8.71 -6.28 -4.84
C TYR A 241 9.21 -7.12 -3.66
N LEU A 242 8.62 -8.30 -3.44
CA LEU A 242 9.00 -9.22 -2.35
C LEU A 242 9.23 -8.54 -1.00
N GLY A 243 8.28 -7.71 -0.58
CA GLY A 243 8.29 -7.05 0.73
C GLY A 243 9.16 -5.81 0.83
N THR A 244 9.87 -5.39 -0.22
CA THR A 244 10.71 -4.18 -0.23
C THR A 244 10.23 -3.15 -1.23
N MET A 245 10.50 -1.87 -0.96
CA MET A 245 10.36 -0.82 -1.96
C MET A 245 11.51 -0.93 -2.95
N VAL A 246 11.22 -0.87 -4.25
CA VAL A 246 12.24 -0.89 -5.30
C VAL A 246 12.33 0.44 -6.03
N GLU A 247 11.24 1.22 -6.06
CA GLU A 247 11.21 2.54 -6.68
C GLU A 247 10.12 3.41 -6.03
N TYR A 248 10.36 4.73 -5.97
CA TYR A 248 9.40 5.72 -5.47
C TYR A 248 9.64 7.07 -6.13
N ALA A 249 8.58 7.70 -6.63
CA ALA A 249 8.63 9.07 -7.16
C ALA A 249 7.24 9.71 -7.20
N GLU A 250 7.19 10.98 -7.61
CA GLU A 250 5.96 11.63 -8.10
C GLU A 250 5.39 10.85 -9.30
N THR A 251 4.08 10.77 -9.39
CA THR A 251 3.38 9.97 -10.41
C THR A 251 3.84 10.33 -11.83
N GLU A 252 3.87 11.62 -12.18
CA GLU A 252 4.30 12.05 -13.51
C GLU A 252 5.73 11.61 -13.84
N LYS A 253 6.64 11.63 -12.86
CA LYS A 253 8.05 11.24 -13.07
C LYS A 253 8.20 9.74 -13.29
N ILE A 254 7.59 8.93 -12.42
CA ILE A 254 7.77 7.46 -12.49
C ILE A 254 7.10 6.86 -13.73
N PHE A 255 5.95 7.42 -14.18
CA PHE A 255 5.29 6.97 -15.40
C PHE A 255 6.03 7.43 -16.67
N ALA A 256 6.61 8.64 -16.66
CA ALA A 256 7.41 9.13 -17.79
C ALA A 256 8.75 8.40 -17.93
N LYS A 257 9.41 8.07 -16.80
CA LYS A 257 10.75 7.48 -16.79
C LYS A 257 10.91 6.49 -15.62
N PRO A 258 10.38 5.27 -15.71
CA PRO A 258 10.62 4.25 -14.71
C PRO A 258 12.10 3.84 -14.71
N LEU A 259 12.73 3.79 -13.54
CA LEU A 259 14.16 3.51 -13.39
C LEU A 259 14.42 2.02 -13.16
N HIS A 260 13.70 1.40 -12.20
CA HIS A 260 13.95 0.01 -11.84
C HIS A 260 13.46 -0.93 -12.95
N PRO A 261 14.23 -1.94 -13.39
CA PRO A 261 13.82 -2.87 -14.44
C PRO A 261 12.47 -3.59 -14.17
N TYR A 262 12.15 -3.84 -12.91
CA TYR A 262 10.85 -4.37 -12.53
C TYR A 262 9.71 -3.37 -12.79
N THR A 263 9.90 -2.09 -12.46
CA THR A 263 8.91 -1.04 -12.74
C THR A 263 8.70 -0.87 -14.25
N GLN A 264 9.79 -0.90 -15.03
CA GLN A 264 9.72 -0.86 -16.49
C GLN A 264 8.88 -2.00 -17.05
N ALA A 265 9.10 -3.23 -16.54
CA ALA A 265 8.33 -4.39 -16.95
C ALA A 265 6.84 -4.28 -16.55
N LEU A 266 6.54 -3.83 -15.32
CA LEU A 266 5.16 -3.60 -14.88
C LEU A 266 4.46 -2.57 -15.76
N PHE A 267 5.10 -1.43 -16.02
CA PHE A 267 4.49 -0.32 -16.76
C PHE A 267 4.37 -0.63 -18.26
N SER A 268 5.27 -1.45 -18.82
CA SER A 268 5.15 -1.94 -20.19
C SER A 268 3.89 -2.77 -20.46
N ALA A 269 3.24 -3.27 -19.40
CA ALA A 269 2.01 -4.05 -19.50
C ALA A 269 0.73 -3.18 -19.48
N ILE A 270 0.84 -1.86 -19.25
CA ILE A 270 -0.31 -0.93 -19.26
C ILE A 270 -0.85 -0.85 -20.69
N PRO A 271 -2.16 -1.14 -20.91
CA PRO A 271 -2.75 -1.03 -22.23
C PRO A 271 -2.75 0.42 -22.71
N VAL A 272 -2.18 0.66 -23.88
CA VAL A 272 -2.31 1.97 -24.56
C VAL A 272 -3.64 1.96 -25.32
N PRO A 273 -4.52 2.96 -25.17
CA PRO A 273 -5.82 3.00 -25.83
C PRO A 273 -5.75 3.29 -27.34
N ASP A 274 -4.57 3.33 -27.94
CA ASP A 274 -4.34 3.53 -29.36
C ASP A 274 -4.04 2.18 -30.04
N PRO A 275 -4.91 1.69 -30.95
CA PRO A 275 -4.73 0.41 -31.63
C PRO A 275 -3.54 0.39 -32.61
N ASP A 276 -3.03 1.54 -33.04
CA ASP A 276 -1.92 1.65 -33.99
C ASP A 276 -0.55 1.61 -33.28
N VAL A 277 -0.52 1.75 -31.96
CA VAL A 277 0.71 1.66 -31.15
C VAL A 277 1.06 0.20 -30.87
N LYS A 278 2.19 -0.26 -31.42
CA LYS A 278 2.76 -1.56 -31.06
C LYS A 278 3.31 -1.54 -29.64
N MET A 279 2.67 -2.26 -28.73
CA MET A 279 3.15 -2.40 -27.37
C MET A 279 4.45 -3.22 -27.33
N ASN A 280 5.52 -2.61 -26.82
CA ASN A 280 6.76 -3.31 -26.49
C ASN A 280 6.69 -3.87 -25.05
N ARG A 281 5.91 -4.93 -24.87
CA ARG A 281 5.73 -5.54 -23.55
C ARG A 281 6.99 -6.30 -23.12
N ILE A 282 7.54 -5.94 -21.96
CA ILE A 282 8.63 -6.68 -21.31
C ILE A 282 8.01 -7.86 -20.54
N VAL A 283 8.31 -9.08 -21.02
CA VAL A 283 7.80 -10.31 -20.39
C VAL A 283 8.79 -10.77 -19.32
N LEU A 284 8.37 -10.68 -18.05
CA LEU A 284 9.17 -11.17 -16.94
C LEU A 284 9.32 -12.69 -17.00
N LYS A 285 10.55 -13.18 -16.91
CA LYS A 285 10.87 -14.61 -16.90
C LYS A 285 10.61 -15.22 -15.52
N GLY A 286 10.20 -16.48 -15.49
CA GLY A 286 10.00 -17.23 -14.25
C GLY A 286 8.80 -16.75 -13.41
N SER A 287 8.61 -17.39 -12.26
CA SER A 287 7.58 -17.06 -11.28
C SER A 287 8.13 -16.13 -10.17
N LEU A 288 7.21 -15.51 -9.42
CA LEU A 288 7.59 -14.73 -8.23
C LEU A 288 8.27 -15.66 -7.21
N PRO A 289 9.50 -15.34 -6.76
CA PRO A 289 10.17 -16.15 -5.74
C PRO A 289 9.41 -16.16 -4.41
N SER A 290 9.63 -17.21 -3.60
CA SER A 290 8.93 -17.34 -2.33
C SER A 290 9.40 -16.31 -1.30
N PRO A 291 8.49 -15.56 -0.65
CA PRO A 291 8.85 -14.64 0.42
C PRO A 291 9.35 -15.35 1.70
N ALA A 292 9.20 -16.67 1.79
CA ALA A 292 9.78 -17.49 2.86
C ALA A 292 11.27 -17.77 2.64
N ASN A 293 11.73 -17.73 1.39
CA ASN A 293 13.13 -17.91 1.03
C ASN A 293 13.48 -16.94 -0.11
N PRO A 294 13.53 -15.62 0.16
CA PRO A 294 13.82 -14.65 -0.87
C PRO A 294 15.23 -14.81 -1.41
N PRO A 295 15.48 -14.48 -2.68
CA PRO A 295 16.81 -14.47 -3.27
C PRO A 295 17.79 -13.62 -2.44
N LYS A 296 19.06 -14.00 -2.38
CA LYS A 296 20.14 -13.21 -1.75
C LYS A 296 20.45 -12.00 -2.65
N GLY A 297 20.96 -10.92 -2.10
CA GLY A 297 21.26 -9.72 -2.87
C GLY A 297 20.00 -8.98 -3.33
N CYS A 298 19.99 -8.50 -4.58
CA CYS A 298 18.83 -7.89 -5.19
C CYS A 298 17.72 -8.94 -5.35
N LYS A 299 16.56 -8.73 -4.71
CA LYS A 299 15.47 -9.71 -4.74
C LYS A 299 14.89 -9.97 -6.14
N PHE A 300 15.10 -9.03 -7.06
CA PHE A 300 14.62 -9.12 -8.44
C PHE A 300 15.63 -9.78 -9.41
N HIS A 301 16.87 -10.05 -9.00
CA HIS A 301 17.94 -10.47 -9.89
C HIS A 301 17.60 -11.71 -10.74
N THR A 302 16.86 -12.68 -10.18
CA THR A 302 16.47 -13.93 -10.88
C THR A 302 15.53 -13.70 -12.07
N ARG A 303 14.92 -12.52 -12.19
CA ARG A 303 13.96 -12.15 -13.25
C ARG A 303 14.41 -10.92 -14.03
N CYS A 304 15.57 -10.35 -13.70
CA CYS A 304 16.08 -9.11 -14.25
C CYS A 304 16.89 -9.36 -15.53
N GLU A 305 16.53 -8.70 -16.62
CA GLU A 305 17.29 -8.78 -17.88
C GLU A 305 18.64 -8.02 -17.81
N HIS A 306 18.79 -7.09 -16.85
CA HIS A 306 20.00 -6.32 -16.58
C HIS A 306 20.78 -6.86 -15.37
N CYS A 307 20.59 -8.16 -15.02
CA CYS A 307 21.26 -8.75 -13.86
C CYS A 307 22.78 -8.74 -14.05
N MET A 308 23.48 -8.27 -13.02
CA MET A 308 24.94 -8.28 -12.90
C MET A 308 25.33 -9.25 -11.78
N ASP A 309 26.58 -9.74 -11.78
CA ASP A 309 27.08 -10.65 -10.73
C ASP A 309 26.87 -10.11 -9.32
N ILE A 310 27.08 -8.80 -9.10
CA ILE A 310 26.86 -8.14 -7.81
C ILE A 310 25.40 -8.25 -7.33
N CYS A 311 24.43 -8.30 -8.26
CA CYS A 311 23.02 -8.41 -7.91
C CYS A 311 22.68 -9.72 -7.19
N THR A 312 23.50 -10.75 -7.39
CA THR A 312 23.26 -12.09 -6.77
C THR A 312 23.72 -12.16 -5.32
N CYS A 313 24.52 -11.20 -4.84
CA CYS A 313 25.15 -11.26 -3.52
C CYS A 313 24.93 -9.98 -2.69
N ALA A 314 24.95 -8.80 -3.30
CA ALA A 314 24.80 -7.52 -2.63
C ALA A 314 23.36 -6.98 -2.77
N VAL A 315 22.82 -6.42 -1.67
CA VAL A 315 21.53 -5.74 -1.69
C VAL A 315 21.75 -4.31 -2.18
N PRO A 316 21.01 -3.85 -3.22
CA PRO A 316 21.15 -2.48 -3.69
C PRO A 316 20.65 -1.49 -2.63
N GLU A 317 21.36 -0.37 -2.51
CA GLU A 317 20.96 0.70 -1.61
C GLU A 317 19.81 1.54 -2.20
N TRP A 318 19.11 2.26 -1.32
CA TRP A 318 18.03 3.17 -1.67
C TRP A 318 18.59 4.53 -2.02
N ASN A 319 18.70 4.84 -3.33
CA ASN A 319 19.33 6.04 -3.84
C ASN A 319 18.32 7.03 -4.41
N GLU A 320 18.51 8.32 -4.14
CA GLU A 320 17.89 9.40 -4.89
C GLU A 320 18.65 9.59 -6.19
N VAL A 321 18.12 9.01 -7.28
CA VAL A 321 18.77 9.03 -8.61
C VAL A 321 18.55 10.38 -9.31
N GLU A 322 17.37 10.94 -9.15
CA GLU A 322 16.98 12.28 -9.61
C GLU A 322 16.20 12.95 -8.48
N PRO A 323 16.11 14.29 -8.39
CA PRO A 323 15.40 14.98 -7.33
C PRO A 323 13.97 14.43 -7.11
N GLY A 324 13.71 13.85 -5.94
CA GLY A 324 12.45 13.22 -5.57
C GLY A 324 12.16 11.89 -6.27
N HIS A 325 13.13 11.27 -6.96
CA HIS A 325 13.01 9.98 -7.62
C HIS A 325 14.03 8.99 -7.05
N TYR A 326 13.54 8.02 -6.32
CA TYR A 326 14.33 7.05 -5.56
C TYR A 326 14.25 5.65 -6.18
N CYS A 327 15.39 4.94 -6.23
CA CYS A 327 15.48 3.60 -6.78
C CYS A 327 16.47 2.74 -6.00
N ALA A 328 16.12 1.48 -5.74
CA ALA A 328 17.02 0.47 -5.16
C ALA A 328 17.51 -0.47 -6.27
N CYS A 329 18.51 -0.05 -7.04
CA CYS A 329 19.06 -0.84 -8.15
C CYS A 329 20.54 -0.53 -8.38
N HIS A 330 21.36 -1.57 -8.51
CA HIS A 330 22.80 -1.44 -8.77
C HIS A 330 23.16 -0.74 -10.09
N LEU A 331 22.22 -0.53 -10.99
CA LEU A 331 22.44 0.31 -12.19
C LEU A 331 22.69 1.77 -11.82
N TYR A 332 22.28 2.20 -10.62
CA TYR A 332 22.34 3.58 -10.12
C TYR A 332 23.21 3.73 -8.88
N ASP A 333 24.09 2.75 -8.59
CA ASP A 333 25.06 2.84 -7.49
C ASP A 333 26.01 4.00 -7.70
N THR A 334 26.37 4.69 -6.62
CA THR A 334 27.53 5.58 -6.62
C THR A 334 28.82 4.76 -6.76
N PRO A 335 29.96 5.38 -7.12
CA PRO A 335 31.24 4.66 -7.21
C PRO A 335 31.60 3.92 -5.92
N GLU A 336 31.32 4.52 -4.75
CA GLU A 336 31.59 3.95 -3.44
C GLU A 336 30.71 2.72 -3.16
N GLN A 337 29.39 2.82 -3.46
CA GLN A 337 28.45 1.71 -3.33
C GLN A 337 28.80 0.56 -4.26
N ARG A 338 29.18 0.87 -5.50
CA ARG A 338 29.64 -0.12 -6.48
C ARG A 338 30.88 -0.86 -5.97
N SER A 339 31.88 -0.14 -5.46
CA SER A 339 33.08 -0.74 -4.89
C SER A 339 32.76 -1.66 -3.70
N ALA A 340 31.88 -1.21 -2.79
CA ALA A 340 31.44 -2.03 -1.67
C ALA A 340 30.69 -3.31 -2.10
N ALA A 341 29.86 -3.23 -3.13
CA ALA A 341 29.15 -4.37 -3.68
C ALA A 341 30.11 -5.38 -4.35
N GLU A 342 31.15 -4.88 -5.06
CA GLU A 342 32.19 -5.71 -5.65
C GLU A 342 33.04 -6.43 -4.60
N GLU A 343 33.35 -5.78 -3.47
CA GLU A 343 34.02 -6.44 -2.34
C GLU A 343 33.19 -7.61 -1.76
N ILE A 344 31.86 -7.46 -1.68
CA ILE A 344 30.95 -8.55 -1.25
C ILE A 344 31.02 -9.70 -2.26
N LEU A 345 30.98 -9.39 -3.56
CA LEU A 345 31.07 -10.39 -4.62
C LEU A 345 32.38 -11.18 -4.57
N GLU A 346 33.52 -10.50 -4.37
CA GLU A 346 34.81 -11.17 -4.26
C GLU A 346 34.88 -12.10 -3.04
N LYS A 347 34.35 -11.69 -1.88
CA LYS A 347 34.24 -12.55 -0.70
C LYS A 347 33.35 -13.79 -0.97
N ASP A 348 32.24 -13.61 -1.67
CA ASP A 348 31.34 -14.71 -2.05
C ASP A 348 32.00 -15.70 -3.04
N LYS A 349 32.80 -15.19 -4.00
CA LYS A 349 33.57 -16.05 -4.93
C LYS A 349 34.64 -16.87 -4.19
N VAL A 350 35.34 -16.26 -3.25
CA VAL A 350 36.37 -16.93 -2.44
C VAL A 350 35.77 -17.99 -1.53
N SER A 351 34.59 -17.76 -0.94
CA SER A 351 33.91 -18.75 -0.10
C SER A 351 33.27 -19.89 -0.88
N GLY A 352 33.16 -19.80 -2.21
CA GLY A 352 32.49 -20.75 -3.10
C GLY A 352 30.96 -20.60 -3.13
N GLU A 353 30.35 -19.76 -2.28
CA GLU A 353 28.89 -19.55 -2.22
C GLU A 353 28.32 -19.01 -3.54
N PHE A 354 29.08 -18.21 -4.27
CA PHE A 354 28.69 -17.68 -5.57
C PHE A 354 28.40 -18.80 -6.58
N HIS A 355 29.33 -19.76 -6.72
CA HIS A 355 29.19 -20.88 -7.66
C HIS A 355 28.10 -21.85 -7.26
N GLU A 356 27.87 -22.07 -5.96
CA GLU A 356 26.75 -22.90 -5.49
C GLU A 356 25.38 -22.29 -5.79
N ARG A 357 25.26 -20.96 -5.71
CA ARG A 357 24.00 -20.27 -6.06
C ARG A 357 23.72 -20.34 -7.55
N GLN A 358 24.69 -20.05 -8.40
CA GLN A 358 24.52 -20.16 -9.86
C GLN A 358 24.01 -21.55 -10.28
N LYS A 359 24.61 -22.62 -9.74
CA LYS A 359 24.15 -23.98 -10.01
C LYS A 359 22.72 -24.25 -9.56
N LYS A 360 22.28 -23.69 -8.44
CA LYS A 360 20.89 -23.83 -7.95
C LYS A 360 19.90 -23.06 -8.80
N GLU A 361 20.26 -21.88 -9.27
CA GLU A 361 19.41 -21.03 -10.12
C GLU A 361 19.25 -21.62 -11.53
N GLU A 362 20.31 -22.18 -12.11
CA GLU A 362 20.26 -22.92 -13.38
C GLU A 362 19.36 -24.18 -13.33
N GLN A 363 19.19 -24.80 -12.15
CA GLN A 363 18.29 -25.97 -11.97
C GLN A 363 16.82 -25.59 -11.80
N VAL A 364 16.49 -24.32 -11.58
CA VAL A 364 15.12 -23.82 -11.35
C VAL A 364 14.54 -23.15 -12.62
N LEU A 365 15.38 -22.80 -13.59
CA LEU A 365 15.02 -22.33 -14.92
C LEU A 365 14.75 -23.51 -15.88
#